data_5e5772cd08d8158d6668fc520f2f5001
#
_entry.id   5e5772cd08d8158d6668fc520f2f5001
#
_cell.length_a   1.000
_cell.length_b   1.000
_cell.length_c   1.000
_cell.angle_alpha   90.00
_cell.angle_beta   90.00
_cell.angle_gamma   90.00
#
_symmetry.space_group_name_H-M   'P 1'
#
loop_
_entity.id
_entity.type
_entity.pdbx_description
1 polymer ?
#
loop_
_entity_poly.entity_id
_entity_poly.type
_entity_poly.pdbx_seq_one_letter_code
_entity_poly.pdbx_strand_id
1 'polypeptide(L)'
;DALARIKDSGAGTLFDYDLALDLYYFSTMWKKGKRVLKGHEQKIFLKDYGMKIDLLNLQWIYRAKKYYHMLPPDIYSMTIPIHYRIKVEEFKTLVETPTLEQFEAEVEKTYYAGKYNYMQTDKTLEQMYRDCLRKLYLTDKRNDPYSIAIVNTYLFLKEEEIYKLTTALECIRYGLSPGETMTYVGGRTQ
;
A
#
# COMPACT_ATOMS: atom_id res chain seq x y z
N ASP A 1 -18.92 -4.88 16.41
CA ASP A 1 -18.72 -4.82 14.98
C ASP A 1 -18.61 -3.36 14.54
N ALA A 2 -17.50 -2.98 13.87
CA ALA A 2 -17.24 -1.58 13.46
C ALA A 2 -18.34 -1.05 12.51
N LEU A 3 -18.78 -1.89 11.57
CA LEU A 3 -19.85 -1.53 10.62
C LEU A 3 -21.19 -1.26 11.33
N ALA A 4 -21.51 -2.05 12.36
CA ALA A 4 -22.72 -1.82 13.14
C ALA A 4 -22.67 -0.47 13.85
N ARG A 5 -21.52 -0.11 14.46
CA ARG A 5 -21.34 1.20 15.12
C ARG A 5 -21.49 2.37 14.16
N ILE A 6 -20.93 2.29 12.94
CA ILE A 6 -21.06 3.30 11.91
C ILE A 6 -22.53 3.44 11.50
N LYS A 7 -23.23 2.33 11.29
CA LYS A 7 -24.66 2.31 10.96
C LYS A 7 -25.51 2.92 12.09
N ASP A 8 -25.25 2.52 13.33
CA ASP A 8 -26.03 2.96 14.49
C ASP A 8 -25.81 4.44 14.82
N SER A 9 -24.63 5.01 14.45
CA SER A 9 -24.38 6.45 14.61
C SER A 9 -25.21 7.33 13.66
N GLY A 10 -25.73 6.76 12.57
CA GLY A 10 -26.51 7.48 11.56
C GLY A 10 -25.74 8.56 10.78
N ALA A 11 -24.44 8.74 11.08
CA ALA A 11 -23.58 9.78 10.50
C ALA A 11 -22.48 9.22 9.59
N GLY A 12 -22.44 7.90 9.36
CA GLY A 12 -21.41 7.25 8.55
C GLY A 12 -21.49 7.60 7.08
N THR A 13 -20.35 8.02 6.53
CA THR A 13 -20.16 8.25 5.08
C THR A 13 -19.78 6.95 4.38
N LEU A 14 -19.85 6.91 3.03
CA LEU A 14 -19.34 5.79 2.25
C LEU A 14 -17.86 5.52 2.55
N PHE A 15 -17.08 6.59 2.74
CA PHE A 15 -15.66 6.48 3.11
C PHE A 15 -15.46 5.74 4.44
N ASP A 16 -16.30 5.99 5.45
CA ASP A 16 -16.17 5.32 6.76
C ASP A 16 -16.44 3.81 6.64
N TYR A 17 -17.39 3.40 5.80
CA TYR A 17 -17.67 2.00 5.53
C TYR A 17 -16.53 1.32 4.78
N ASP A 18 -16.01 1.96 3.73
CA ASP A 18 -14.89 1.44 2.93
C ASP A 18 -13.63 1.29 3.80
N LEU A 19 -13.30 2.31 4.59
CA LEU A 19 -12.19 2.26 5.53
C LEU A 19 -12.32 1.13 6.55
N ALA A 20 -13.52 0.97 7.14
CA ALA A 20 -13.77 -0.10 8.11
C ALA A 20 -13.61 -1.50 7.50
N LEU A 21 -14.04 -1.67 6.24
CA LEU A 21 -13.87 -2.91 5.48
C LEU A 21 -12.40 -3.18 5.18
N ASP A 22 -11.65 -2.18 4.75
CA ASP A 22 -10.22 -2.29 4.47
C ASP A 22 -9.44 -2.67 5.74
N LEU A 23 -9.65 -1.96 6.84
CA LEU A 23 -8.99 -2.26 8.12
C LEU A 23 -9.33 -3.66 8.62
N TYR A 24 -10.60 -4.09 8.48
CA TYR A 24 -11.02 -5.45 8.81
C TYR A 24 -10.34 -6.49 7.91
N TYR A 25 -10.30 -6.26 6.60
CA TYR A 25 -9.66 -7.14 5.63
C TYR A 25 -8.18 -7.34 5.97
N PHE A 26 -7.41 -6.26 6.07
CA PHE A 26 -5.97 -6.34 6.34
C PHE A 26 -5.67 -6.99 7.70
N SER A 27 -6.39 -6.61 8.74
CA SER A 27 -6.21 -7.18 10.08
C SER A 27 -6.59 -8.66 10.14
N THR A 28 -7.66 -9.06 9.44
CA THR A 28 -8.11 -10.46 9.40
C THR A 28 -7.14 -11.33 8.62
N MET A 29 -6.67 -10.87 7.46
CA MET A 29 -5.67 -11.59 6.67
C MET A 29 -4.37 -11.80 7.44
N TRP A 30 -3.87 -10.77 8.12
CA TRP A 30 -2.70 -10.87 8.98
C TRP A 30 -2.85 -11.92 10.08
N LYS A 31 -3.97 -11.87 10.81
CA LYS A 31 -4.29 -12.83 11.88
C LYS A 31 -4.45 -14.26 11.35
N LYS A 32 -5.16 -14.43 10.23
CA LYS A 32 -5.35 -15.74 9.59
C LYS A 32 -4.03 -16.31 9.10
N GLY A 33 -3.20 -15.54 8.41
CA GLY A 33 -1.90 -15.98 7.93
C GLY A 33 -0.99 -16.46 9.07
N LYS A 34 -0.94 -15.72 10.17
CA LYS A 34 -0.22 -16.13 11.39
C LYS A 34 -0.74 -17.43 12.02
N ARG A 35 -2.02 -17.67 11.94
CA ARG A 35 -2.66 -18.84 12.55
C ARG A 35 -2.54 -20.09 11.70
N VAL A 36 -2.78 -19.95 10.39
CA VAL A 36 -2.92 -21.08 9.46
C VAL A 36 -1.58 -21.51 8.89
N LEU A 37 -0.77 -20.57 8.46
CA LEU A 37 0.53 -20.85 7.86
C LEU A 37 1.57 -21.17 8.97
N LYS A 38 2.52 -22.05 8.62
CA LYS A 38 3.60 -22.49 9.55
C LYS A 38 4.94 -22.47 8.85
N GLY A 39 6.01 -22.43 9.65
CA GLY A 39 7.37 -22.56 9.17
C GLY A 39 7.77 -21.57 8.09
N HIS A 40 8.27 -22.07 6.98
CA HIS A 40 8.74 -21.26 5.86
C HIS A 40 7.64 -20.48 5.18
N GLU A 41 6.49 -21.09 4.92
CA GLU A 41 5.32 -20.44 4.32
C GLU A 41 4.83 -19.23 5.13
N GLN A 42 4.81 -19.36 6.44
CA GLN A 42 4.43 -18.26 7.33
C GLN A 42 5.44 -17.11 7.23
N LYS A 43 6.75 -17.40 7.18
CA LYS A 43 7.80 -16.38 7.06
C LYS A 43 7.66 -15.58 5.76
N ILE A 44 7.42 -16.27 4.64
CA ILE A 44 7.19 -15.61 3.33
C ILE A 44 5.94 -14.74 3.41
N PHE A 45 4.83 -15.29 3.86
CA PHE A 45 3.57 -14.54 3.98
C PHE A 45 3.73 -13.29 4.84
N LEU A 46 4.32 -13.42 6.03
CA LEU A 46 4.50 -12.28 6.93
C LEU A 46 5.41 -11.21 6.35
N LYS A 47 6.42 -11.61 5.60
CA LYS A 47 7.30 -10.68 4.88
C LYS A 47 6.53 -9.94 3.78
N ASP A 48 5.92 -10.67 2.87
CA ASP A 48 5.21 -10.12 1.71
C ASP A 48 4.06 -9.21 2.14
N TYR A 49 3.21 -9.73 3.01
CA TYR A 49 2.02 -9.03 3.46
C TYR A 49 2.34 -7.88 4.40
N GLY A 50 3.31 -8.06 5.30
CA GLY A 50 3.78 -7.01 6.21
C GLY A 50 4.41 -5.83 5.47
N MET A 51 5.22 -6.11 4.44
CA MET A 51 5.80 -5.05 3.61
C MET A 51 4.72 -4.34 2.77
N LYS A 52 3.73 -5.07 2.24
CA LYS A 52 2.58 -4.45 1.56
C LYS A 52 1.86 -3.48 2.49
N ILE A 53 1.61 -3.86 3.73
CA ILE A 53 0.93 -3.00 4.72
C ILE A 53 1.75 -1.76 5.07
N ASP A 54 3.04 -1.92 5.37
CA ASP A 54 3.90 -0.77 5.65
C ASP A 54 3.88 0.26 4.51
N LEU A 55 4.00 -0.23 3.26
CA LEU A 55 3.98 0.63 2.07
C LEU A 55 2.62 1.29 1.83
N LEU A 56 1.52 0.58 2.11
CA LEU A 56 0.17 1.16 2.07
C LEU A 56 0.01 2.26 3.12
N ASN A 57 0.47 2.03 4.34
CA ASN A 57 0.43 3.04 5.39
C ASN A 57 1.24 4.29 5.01
N LEU A 58 2.44 4.13 4.44
CA LEU A 58 3.22 5.27 3.92
C LEU A 58 2.43 6.06 2.86
N GLN A 59 1.79 5.36 1.93
CA GLN A 59 0.98 5.98 0.89
C GLN A 59 -0.24 6.71 1.47
N TRP A 60 -0.92 6.12 2.43
CA TRP A 60 -2.08 6.72 3.08
C TRP A 60 -1.70 7.95 3.91
N ILE A 61 -0.62 7.90 4.70
CA ILE A 61 -0.10 9.06 5.45
C ILE A 61 0.25 10.20 4.47
N TYR A 62 0.97 9.89 3.40
CA TYR A 62 1.33 10.89 2.38
C TYR A 62 0.09 11.58 1.80
N ARG A 63 -0.91 10.78 1.37
CA ARG A 63 -2.14 11.32 0.79
C ARG A 63 -2.94 12.13 1.80
N ALA A 64 -3.02 11.67 3.04
CA ALA A 64 -3.70 12.36 4.13
C ALA A 64 -3.08 13.75 4.39
N LYS A 65 -1.73 13.83 4.39
CA LYS A 65 -1.01 15.10 4.56
C LYS A 65 -1.12 16.00 3.33
N LYS A 66 -0.86 15.45 2.15
CA LYS A 66 -0.74 16.23 0.89
C LYS A 66 -2.07 16.79 0.39
N TYR A 67 -3.11 15.96 0.39
CA TYR A 67 -4.37 16.30 -0.28
C TYR A 67 -5.50 16.68 0.69
N TYR A 68 -5.46 16.11 1.90
CA TYR A 68 -6.56 16.28 2.86
C TYR A 68 -6.15 17.12 4.07
N HIS A 69 -4.88 17.43 4.25
CA HIS A 69 -4.35 18.19 5.40
C HIS A 69 -4.85 17.68 6.74
N MET A 70 -4.94 16.35 6.87
CA MET A 70 -5.48 15.68 8.05
C MET A 70 -4.54 15.83 9.26
N LEU A 71 -5.14 15.91 10.44
CA LEU A 71 -4.42 15.94 11.70
C LEU A 71 -3.92 14.53 12.10
N PRO A 72 -2.84 14.42 12.90
CA PRO A 72 -2.30 13.14 13.34
C PRO A 72 -3.33 12.15 13.92
N PRO A 73 -4.29 12.55 14.79
CA PRO A 73 -5.32 11.63 15.30
C PRO A 73 -6.17 10.99 14.20
N ASP A 74 -6.51 11.76 13.17
CA ASP A 74 -7.32 11.27 12.05
C ASP A 74 -6.51 10.30 11.19
N ILE A 75 -5.21 10.61 10.97
CA ILE A 75 -4.29 9.72 10.24
C ILE A 75 -4.12 8.38 10.98
N TYR A 76 -3.97 8.41 12.31
CA TYR A 76 -3.93 7.17 13.10
C TYR A 76 -5.20 6.33 12.95
N SER A 77 -6.37 6.96 12.88
CA SER A 77 -7.65 6.25 12.76
C SER A 77 -7.82 5.54 11.43
N MET A 78 -7.19 6.05 10.36
CA MET A 78 -7.31 5.48 9.01
C MET A 78 -6.20 4.50 8.64
N THR A 79 -5.11 4.44 9.40
CA THR A 79 -3.99 3.56 9.07
C THR A 79 -4.16 2.14 9.61
N ILE A 80 -3.58 1.17 8.91
CA ILE A 80 -3.65 -0.25 9.29
C ILE A 80 -2.74 -0.46 10.52
N PRO A 81 -3.26 -0.97 11.66
CA PRO A 81 -2.50 -1.10 12.90
C PRO A 81 -1.56 -2.32 12.90
N ILE A 82 -0.75 -2.46 11.87
CA ILE A 82 0.22 -3.53 11.68
C ILE A 82 1.53 -2.89 11.24
N HIS A 83 2.59 -3.22 11.94
CA HIS A 83 3.94 -2.69 11.71
C HIS A 83 4.91 -3.84 11.48
N TYR A 84 5.60 -3.84 10.33
CA TYR A 84 6.52 -4.92 9.97
C TYR A 84 7.99 -4.45 9.97
N ARG A 85 8.39 -3.64 9.00
CA ARG A 85 9.73 -3.03 8.93
C ARG A 85 9.76 -1.63 9.51
N ILE A 86 8.67 -0.90 9.36
CA ILE A 86 8.49 0.38 10.04
C ILE A 86 8.04 0.08 11.46
N LYS A 87 8.89 0.38 12.44
CA LYS A 87 8.57 0.17 13.85
C LYS A 87 7.55 1.20 14.34
N VAL A 88 6.90 0.90 15.48
CA VAL A 88 5.88 1.78 16.05
C VAL A 88 6.38 3.21 16.25
N GLU A 89 7.61 3.38 16.73
CA GLU A 89 8.20 4.71 16.95
C GLU A 89 8.47 5.46 15.62
N GLU A 90 9.00 4.75 14.60
CA GLU A 90 9.18 5.34 13.27
C GLU A 90 7.84 5.73 12.65
N PHE A 91 6.84 4.84 12.78
CA PHE A 91 5.50 5.10 12.31
C PHE A 91 4.89 6.35 12.98
N LYS A 92 5.04 6.47 14.30
CA LYS A 92 4.61 7.64 15.05
C LYS A 92 5.30 8.91 14.54
N THR A 93 6.62 8.88 14.37
CA THR A 93 7.37 10.01 13.81
C THR A 93 6.84 10.42 12.45
N LEU A 94 6.59 9.46 11.53
CA LEU A 94 6.04 9.72 10.20
C LEU A 94 4.65 10.39 10.26
N VAL A 95 3.78 9.93 11.15
CA VAL A 95 2.44 10.52 11.31
C VAL A 95 2.51 11.92 11.90
N GLU A 96 3.37 12.16 12.88
CA GLU A 96 3.47 13.41 13.63
C GLU A 96 4.30 14.50 12.95
N THR A 97 4.99 14.22 11.83
CA THR A 97 5.67 15.27 11.05
C THR A 97 4.70 16.39 10.68
N PRO A 98 5.03 17.66 10.93
CA PRO A 98 4.13 18.78 10.67
C PRO A 98 4.01 19.13 9.18
N THR A 99 5.04 18.86 8.36
CA THR A 99 5.04 19.18 6.93
C THR A 99 5.29 17.95 6.06
N LEU A 100 4.93 18.08 4.78
CA LEU A 100 5.16 17.02 3.80
C LEU A 100 6.66 16.78 3.55
N GLU A 101 7.45 17.84 3.51
CA GLU A 101 8.91 17.76 3.31
C GLU A 101 9.59 17.02 4.47
N GLN A 102 9.13 17.23 5.69
CA GLN A 102 9.64 16.51 6.84
C GLN A 102 9.20 15.04 6.82
N PHE A 103 7.97 14.75 6.38
CA PHE A 103 7.52 13.38 6.16
C PHE A 103 8.40 12.68 5.13
N GLU A 104 8.66 13.30 3.98
CA GLU A 104 9.52 12.74 2.93
C GLU A 104 10.95 12.49 3.44
N ALA A 105 11.51 13.43 4.22
CA ALA A 105 12.81 13.25 4.84
C ALA A 105 12.85 12.10 5.87
N GLU A 106 11.76 11.85 6.59
CA GLU A 106 11.66 10.68 7.48
C GLU A 106 11.49 9.37 6.70
N VAL A 107 10.74 9.38 5.59
CA VAL A 107 10.62 8.20 4.71
C VAL A 107 11.97 7.78 4.15
N GLU A 108 12.84 8.75 3.81
CA GLU A 108 14.21 8.48 3.32
C GLU A 108 15.09 7.71 4.33
N LYS A 109 14.77 7.78 5.62
CA LYS A 109 15.48 7.04 6.68
C LYS A 109 14.97 5.60 6.86
N THR A 110 13.81 5.28 6.28
CA THR A 110 13.19 3.98 6.44
C THR A 110 13.92 2.87 5.67
N TYR A 111 13.66 1.63 6.08
CA TYR A 111 14.11 0.44 5.36
C TYR A 111 13.77 0.46 3.86
N TYR A 112 12.65 1.07 3.48
CA TYR A 112 12.16 1.08 2.09
C TYR A 112 12.98 1.99 1.19
N ALA A 113 13.38 3.15 1.65
CA ALA A 113 14.25 4.04 0.90
C ALA A 113 15.63 3.41 0.67
N GLY A 114 16.26 2.87 1.73
CA GLY A 114 17.58 2.28 1.64
C GLY A 114 17.66 1.04 0.74
N LYS A 115 16.66 0.12 0.83
CA LYS A 115 16.68 -1.14 0.09
C LYS A 115 16.03 -1.10 -1.28
N TYR A 116 15.00 -0.28 -1.45
CA TYR A 116 14.16 -0.28 -2.65
C TYR A 116 14.20 1.04 -3.41
N ASN A 117 15.01 2.01 -3.01
CA ASN A 117 15.02 3.36 -3.56
C ASN A 117 13.60 3.96 -3.57
N TYR A 118 12.90 3.86 -2.42
CA TYR A 118 11.47 4.17 -2.38
C TYR A 118 11.17 5.65 -2.71
N MET A 119 12.03 6.59 -2.31
CA MET A 119 11.87 8.02 -2.66
C MET A 119 12.71 8.37 -3.88
N GLN A 120 12.12 8.29 -5.07
CA GLN A 120 12.73 8.73 -6.33
C GLN A 120 12.01 9.98 -6.85
N THR A 121 12.78 10.98 -7.20
CA THR A 121 12.27 12.32 -7.58
C THR A 121 11.46 12.36 -8.89
N ASP A 122 11.64 11.36 -9.74
CA ASP A 122 10.98 11.24 -11.05
C ASP A 122 9.70 10.39 -11.02
N LYS A 123 9.33 9.85 -9.84
CA LYS A 123 8.19 8.95 -9.69
C LYS A 123 7.18 9.45 -8.67
N THR A 124 5.92 9.09 -8.90
CA THR A 124 4.88 9.27 -7.89
C THR A 124 5.01 8.23 -6.77
N LEU A 125 4.45 8.54 -5.60
CA LEU A 125 4.44 7.59 -4.48
C LEU A 125 3.75 6.27 -4.83
N GLU A 126 2.69 6.34 -5.66
CA GLU A 126 1.98 5.16 -6.17
C GLU A 126 2.87 4.29 -7.08
N GLN A 127 3.67 4.92 -7.92
CA GLN A 127 4.62 4.19 -8.77
C GLN A 127 5.70 3.52 -7.93
N MET A 128 6.26 4.24 -6.95
CA MET A 128 7.25 3.68 -6.01
C MET A 128 6.70 2.51 -5.20
N TYR A 129 5.45 2.62 -4.73
CA TYR A 129 4.73 1.53 -4.06
C TYR A 129 4.66 0.28 -4.93
N ARG A 130 4.19 0.41 -6.18
CA ARG A 130 4.09 -0.71 -7.12
C ARG A 130 5.43 -1.30 -7.48
N ASP A 131 6.44 -0.48 -7.75
CA ASP A 131 7.80 -0.93 -8.09
C ASP A 131 8.44 -1.69 -6.93
N CYS A 132 8.27 -1.21 -5.71
CA CYS A 132 8.77 -1.87 -4.51
C CYS A 132 8.13 -3.25 -4.32
N LEU A 133 6.80 -3.34 -4.40
CA LEU A 133 6.08 -4.61 -4.30
C LEU A 133 6.43 -5.56 -5.46
N ARG A 134 6.52 -5.05 -6.68
CA ARG A 134 6.91 -5.86 -7.84
C ARG A 134 8.28 -6.49 -7.65
N LYS A 135 9.27 -5.71 -7.19
CA LYS A 135 10.61 -6.20 -6.89
C LYS A 135 10.58 -7.26 -5.78
N LEU A 136 9.79 -7.03 -4.73
CA LEU A 136 9.61 -7.97 -3.63
C LEU A 136 9.06 -9.31 -4.12
N TYR A 137 7.88 -9.30 -4.71
CA TYR A 137 7.17 -10.52 -5.13
C TYR A 137 7.90 -11.31 -6.20
N LEU A 138 8.46 -10.65 -7.22
CA LEU A 138 9.23 -11.34 -8.25
C LEU A 138 10.54 -11.95 -7.70
N THR A 139 11.16 -11.31 -6.71
CA THR A 139 12.34 -11.86 -6.04
C THR A 139 11.97 -13.09 -5.21
N ASP A 140 10.89 -13.01 -4.43
CA ASP A 140 10.47 -14.11 -3.57
C ASP A 140 9.98 -15.31 -4.39
N LYS A 141 9.21 -15.08 -5.46
CA LYS A 141 8.84 -16.14 -6.41
C LYS A 141 10.06 -16.88 -6.99
N ARG A 142 11.13 -16.13 -7.30
CA ARG A 142 12.35 -16.74 -7.85
C ARG A 142 13.15 -17.52 -6.82
N ASN A 143 13.21 -17.00 -5.58
CA ASN A 143 13.95 -17.65 -4.49
C ASN A 143 13.22 -18.87 -3.94
N ASP A 144 11.89 -18.82 -3.90
CA ASP A 144 11.02 -19.83 -3.30
C ASP A 144 9.91 -20.28 -4.27
N PRO A 145 10.27 -20.95 -5.39
CA PRO A 145 9.35 -21.24 -6.49
C PRO A 145 8.27 -22.29 -6.16
N TYR A 146 8.39 -23.00 -5.04
CA TYR A 146 7.41 -24.01 -4.59
C TYR A 146 6.69 -23.60 -3.30
N SER A 147 6.49 -22.30 -3.11
CA SER A 147 5.90 -21.74 -1.89
C SER A 147 4.71 -20.81 -2.21
N ILE A 148 4.10 -20.26 -1.16
CA ILE A 148 3.05 -19.23 -1.25
C ILE A 148 3.51 -17.96 -2.01
N ALA A 149 4.83 -17.76 -2.18
CA ALA A 149 5.36 -16.65 -2.97
C ALA A 149 4.83 -16.64 -4.41
N ILE A 150 4.59 -17.83 -5.01
CA ILE A 150 3.97 -17.93 -6.35
C ILE A 150 2.56 -17.37 -6.36
N VAL A 151 1.75 -17.73 -5.34
CA VAL A 151 0.36 -17.28 -5.22
C VAL A 151 0.32 -15.77 -4.99
N ASN A 152 1.14 -15.28 -4.04
CA ASN A 152 1.26 -13.85 -3.76
C ASN A 152 1.65 -13.05 -5.01
N THR A 153 2.66 -13.54 -5.75
CA THR A 153 3.10 -12.90 -7.00
C THR A 153 2.01 -12.92 -8.06
N TYR A 154 1.29 -14.03 -8.23
CA TYR A 154 0.20 -14.13 -9.19
C TYR A 154 -0.90 -13.13 -8.88
N LEU A 155 -1.35 -13.06 -7.62
CA LEU A 155 -2.39 -12.12 -7.20
C LEU A 155 -1.95 -10.68 -7.42
N PHE A 156 -0.73 -10.33 -7.04
CA PHE A 156 -0.18 -9.00 -7.28
C PHE A 156 -0.14 -8.62 -8.78
N LEU A 157 0.32 -9.53 -9.63
CA LEU A 157 0.35 -9.28 -11.07
C LEU A 157 -1.05 -9.13 -11.67
N LYS A 158 -2.05 -9.84 -11.13
CA LYS A 158 -3.46 -9.66 -11.51
C LYS A 158 -4.04 -8.34 -11.01
N GLU A 159 -3.73 -7.91 -9.81
CA GLU A 159 -4.06 -6.56 -9.32
C GLU A 159 -3.47 -5.47 -10.24
N GLU A 160 -2.19 -5.62 -10.65
CA GLU A 160 -1.55 -4.70 -11.60
C GLU A 160 -2.20 -4.69 -12.98
N GLU A 161 -2.58 -5.87 -13.50
CA GLU A 161 -3.26 -6.00 -14.78
C GLU A 161 -4.63 -5.28 -14.76
N ILE A 162 -5.43 -5.53 -13.73
CA ILE A 162 -6.73 -4.86 -13.53
C ILE A 162 -6.53 -3.34 -13.43
N TYR A 163 -5.59 -2.87 -12.61
CA TYR A 163 -5.28 -1.46 -12.48
C TYR A 163 -4.95 -0.81 -13.85
N LYS A 164 -4.08 -1.44 -14.64
CA LYS A 164 -3.71 -0.93 -15.96
C LYS A 164 -4.88 -0.88 -16.93
N LEU A 165 -5.70 -1.92 -16.95
CA LEU A 165 -6.90 -1.96 -17.79
C LEU A 165 -7.90 -0.87 -17.39
N THR A 166 -8.18 -0.72 -16.08
CA THR A 166 -9.07 0.33 -15.58
C THR A 166 -8.54 1.72 -15.94
N THR A 167 -7.25 1.97 -15.69
CA THR A 167 -6.62 3.24 -16.03
C THR A 167 -6.70 3.54 -17.53
N ALA A 168 -6.43 2.54 -18.39
CA ALA A 168 -6.54 2.72 -19.83
C ALA A 168 -7.97 3.07 -20.28
N LEU A 169 -8.98 2.37 -19.72
CA LEU A 169 -10.39 2.63 -20.02
C LEU A 169 -10.81 4.05 -19.55
N GLU A 170 -10.34 4.48 -18.40
CA GLU A 170 -10.58 5.84 -17.91
C GLU A 170 -9.91 6.89 -18.80
N CYS A 171 -8.68 6.69 -19.21
CA CYS A 171 -7.99 7.58 -20.14
C CYS A 171 -8.75 7.72 -21.47
N ILE A 172 -9.24 6.61 -22.02
CA ILE A 172 -10.07 6.61 -23.24
C ILE A 172 -11.38 7.38 -23.00
N ARG A 173 -12.03 7.14 -21.85
CA ARG A 173 -13.26 7.86 -21.45
C ARG A 173 -13.06 9.36 -21.38
N TYR A 174 -11.88 9.82 -20.93
CA TYR A 174 -11.52 11.24 -20.88
C TYR A 174 -10.96 11.78 -22.19
N GLY A 175 -10.89 10.99 -23.25
CA GLY A 175 -10.44 11.42 -24.57
C GLY A 175 -8.93 11.63 -24.68
N LEU A 176 -8.13 11.03 -23.80
CA LEU A 176 -6.68 11.12 -23.85
C LEU A 176 -6.12 10.38 -25.08
N SER A 177 -5.06 10.92 -25.66
CA SER A 177 -4.36 10.28 -26.77
C SER A 177 -3.70 8.95 -26.33
N PRO A 178 -3.38 8.03 -27.27
CA PRO A 178 -2.67 6.81 -26.95
C PRO A 178 -1.33 7.01 -26.23
N GLY A 179 -0.59 8.07 -26.60
CA GLY A 179 0.68 8.41 -25.97
C GLY A 179 0.51 8.82 -24.49
N GLU A 180 -0.44 9.72 -24.22
CA GLU A 180 -0.79 10.11 -22.85
C GLU A 180 -1.29 8.92 -22.03
N THR A 181 -2.16 8.09 -22.61
CA THR A 181 -2.65 6.86 -21.96
C THR A 181 -1.49 5.95 -21.56
N MET A 182 -0.53 5.72 -22.44
CA MET A 182 0.64 4.88 -22.15
C MET A 182 1.49 5.44 -21.00
N THR A 183 1.55 6.75 -20.83
CA THR A 183 2.25 7.37 -19.68
C THR A 183 1.58 6.99 -18.35
N TYR A 184 0.25 7.04 -18.29
CA TYR A 184 -0.52 6.68 -17.08
C TYR A 184 -0.51 5.18 -16.79
N VAL A 185 -0.56 4.34 -17.81
CA VAL A 185 -0.54 2.88 -17.67
C VAL A 185 0.86 2.34 -17.31
N GLY A 186 1.89 3.20 -17.36
CA GLY A 186 3.27 2.82 -17.05
C GLY A 186 3.95 2.06 -18.20
N GLY A 187 3.50 2.28 -19.43
CA GLY A 187 4.21 1.86 -20.64
C GLY A 187 5.43 2.77 -20.87
N ARG A 188 6.54 2.19 -21.31
CA ARG A 188 7.65 3.00 -21.82
C ARG A 188 7.17 3.67 -23.11
N THR A 189 7.15 5.01 -23.14
CA THR A 189 7.14 5.74 -24.41
C THR A 189 8.42 5.36 -25.15
N GLN A 190 8.27 4.72 -26.31
CA GLN A 190 9.38 4.50 -27.24
C GLN A 190 9.81 5.83 -27.80
#